data_5e472440614fc8f48ed2786a2bec9e28
#
_entry.id   5e472440614fc8f48ed2786a2bec9e28
#
_cell.length_a   1.000
_cell.length_b   1.000
_cell.length_c   1.000
_cell.angle_alpha   90.00
_cell.angle_beta   90.00
_cell.angle_gamma   90.00
#
_symmetry.space_group_name_H-M   'P 1'
#
loop_
_entity.id
_entity.type
_entity.pdbx_description
1 polymer ?
#
loop_
_entity_poly.entity_id
_entity_poly.type
_entity_poly.pdbx_seq_one_letter_code
_entity_poly.pdbx_strand_id
1 'polypeptide(L)'
;MPVRTGQIISSFNNPACMFQQPRLLPWKSTLDNIALGLKAAGTGRDERTRRARMLGLQTGLAHEDLGKFPHQLSGGMQSRVALARALAIMPDLLLLDEPFSALDIGLKAELYALLLHHLNTCSLGVLMITHDLMEAIRLSDTILVMAPSPGRIVHRFRIDLPAMQRDDAFVYKMTAELLQDSAVRTSFRLAPIKSELLTRQELPCX
;
A
#
# COMPACT_ATOMS: atom_id res chain seq x y z
N MET A 1 12.94 0.02 16.13
CA MET A 1 14.06 -0.93 16.38
C MET A 1 15.20 -0.55 15.45
N PRO A 2 16.42 -0.31 15.94
CA PRO A 2 17.53 0.05 15.05
C PRO A 2 17.99 -1.12 14.21
N VAL A 3 18.37 -0.84 12.96
CA VAL A 3 19.00 -1.84 12.10
C VAL A 3 20.40 -2.13 12.64
N ARG A 4 20.65 -3.38 12.98
CA ARG A 4 21.94 -3.78 13.61
C ARG A 4 23.02 -4.16 12.59
N THR A 5 22.60 -4.68 11.46
CA THR A 5 23.51 -5.12 10.39
C THR A 5 22.87 -4.89 9.03
N GLY A 6 23.68 -4.75 8.01
CA GLY A 6 23.25 -4.57 6.63
C GLY A 6 23.46 -3.15 6.13
N GLN A 7 23.13 -2.95 4.86
CA GLN A 7 23.29 -1.69 4.15
C GLN A 7 22.06 -1.42 3.30
N ILE A 8 21.61 -0.17 3.28
CA ILE A 8 20.56 0.29 2.37
C ILE A 8 21.26 1.07 1.25
N ILE A 9 21.07 0.62 0.02
CA ILE A 9 21.57 1.31 -1.17
C ILE A 9 20.35 1.78 -1.94
N SER A 10 20.28 3.08 -2.21
CA SER A 10 19.13 3.68 -2.90
C SER A 10 19.62 4.67 -3.95
N SER A 11 19.02 4.60 -5.14
CA SER A 11 19.19 5.58 -6.21
C SER A 11 18.02 6.57 -6.29
N PHE A 12 17.01 6.39 -5.42
CA PHE A 12 15.86 7.30 -5.36
C PHE A 12 16.24 8.61 -4.66
N ASN A 13 15.74 9.71 -5.18
CA ASN A 13 16.10 11.07 -4.71
C ASN A 13 14.95 11.74 -3.93
N ASN A 14 13.72 11.36 -4.20
CA ASN A 14 12.54 12.01 -3.63
C ASN A 14 11.55 10.97 -3.07
N PRO A 15 11.93 10.21 -2.03
CA PRO A 15 11.02 9.21 -1.48
C PRO A 15 9.91 9.85 -0.65
N ALA A 16 8.69 9.29 -0.76
CA ALA A 16 7.57 9.62 0.12
C ALA A 16 7.14 8.38 0.90
N CYS A 17 6.57 8.61 2.08
CA CYS A 17 6.11 7.52 2.93
C CYS A 17 4.69 7.79 3.43
N MET A 18 3.84 6.76 3.36
CA MET A 18 2.54 6.73 4.01
C MET A 18 2.57 5.65 5.09
N PHE A 19 2.41 6.04 6.33
CA PHE A 19 2.38 5.14 7.48
C PHE A 19 0.97 4.57 7.69
N GLN A 20 0.88 3.42 8.31
CA GLN A 20 -0.39 2.78 8.70
C GLN A 20 -1.31 3.76 9.44
N GLN A 21 -0.76 4.51 10.39
CA GLN A 21 -1.48 5.66 10.96
C GLN A 21 -1.20 6.89 10.09
N PRO A 22 -2.21 7.62 9.62
CA PRO A 22 -2.03 8.74 8.66
C PRO A 22 -1.11 9.87 9.12
N ARG A 23 -0.89 10.04 10.43
CA ARG A 23 0.02 11.03 11.03
C ARG A 23 -0.20 12.43 10.42
N LEU A 24 -1.48 12.82 10.33
CA LEU A 24 -1.83 14.17 9.91
C LEU A 24 -1.54 15.15 11.02
N LEU A 25 -1.13 16.38 10.66
CA LEU A 25 -0.93 17.45 11.62
C LEU A 25 -2.31 17.92 12.12
N PRO A 26 -2.64 17.73 13.41
CA PRO A 26 -4.00 17.97 13.89
C PRO A 26 -4.43 19.44 13.85
N TRP A 27 -3.48 20.37 13.83
CA TRP A 27 -3.72 21.82 13.76
C TRP A 27 -3.72 22.35 12.32
N LYS A 28 -3.63 21.48 11.31
CA LYS A 28 -3.65 21.83 9.89
C LYS A 28 -4.92 21.31 9.26
N SER A 29 -5.49 22.08 8.32
CA SER A 29 -6.61 21.61 7.51
C SER A 29 -6.17 20.43 6.62
N THR A 30 -7.13 19.75 6.03
CA THR A 30 -6.92 18.72 5.00
C THR A 30 -6.01 19.26 3.88
N LEU A 31 -6.40 20.40 3.32
CA LEU A 31 -5.64 21.04 2.25
C LEU A 31 -4.20 21.35 2.65
N ASP A 32 -4.01 21.90 3.86
CA ASP A 32 -2.67 22.22 4.38
C ASP A 32 -1.84 20.97 4.66
N ASN A 33 -2.48 19.88 5.10
CA ASN A 33 -1.79 18.59 5.28
C ASN A 33 -1.28 18.05 3.94
N ILE A 34 -2.12 18.07 2.89
CA ILE A 34 -1.70 17.64 1.55
C ILE A 34 -0.58 18.52 1.01
N ALA A 35 -0.68 19.83 1.22
CA ALA A 35 0.29 20.81 0.72
C ALA A 35 1.61 20.82 1.49
N LEU A 36 1.74 20.04 2.57
CA LEU A 36 2.87 20.16 3.51
C LEU A 36 4.24 19.97 2.84
N GLY A 37 4.39 18.89 2.08
CA GLY A 37 5.64 18.59 1.37
C GLY A 37 5.96 19.63 0.29
N LEU A 38 4.94 20.08 -0.44
CA LEU A 38 5.09 21.14 -1.44
C LEU A 38 5.59 22.45 -0.81
N LYS A 39 5.08 22.77 0.37
CA LYS A 39 5.53 23.94 1.13
C LYS A 39 7.00 23.80 1.53
N ALA A 40 7.39 22.64 2.02
CA ALA A 40 8.78 22.35 2.40
C ALA A 40 9.73 22.44 1.20
N ALA A 41 9.25 22.05 0.00
CA ALA A 41 10.00 22.14 -1.25
C ALA A 41 10.03 23.56 -1.85
N GLY A 42 9.46 24.56 -1.16
CA GLY A 42 9.48 25.95 -1.64
C GLY A 42 8.44 26.30 -2.72
N THR A 43 7.48 25.40 -2.99
CA THR A 43 6.44 25.66 -4.02
C THR A 43 5.60 26.89 -3.62
N GLY A 44 5.38 27.80 -4.55
CA GLY A 44 4.58 29.00 -4.34
C GLY A 44 3.15 28.69 -3.87
N ARG A 45 2.55 29.62 -3.12
CA ARG A 45 1.27 29.40 -2.43
C ARG A 45 0.15 28.94 -3.35
N ASP A 46 -0.02 29.61 -4.48
CA ASP A 46 -1.14 29.33 -5.38
C ASP A 46 -1.00 27.96 -6.04
N GLU A 47 0.21 27.63 -6.49
CA GLU A 47 0.50 26.35 -7.13
C GLU A 47 0.35 25.18 -6.13
N ARG A 48 0.89 25.29 -4.91
CA ARG A 48 0.74 24.21 -3.93
C ARG A 48 -0.73 24.03 -3.52
N THR A 49 -1.50 25.11 -3.42
CA THR A 49 -2.93 25.05 -3.11
C THR A 49 -3.69 24.35 -4.24
N ARG A 50 -3.39 24.71 -5.49
CA ARG A 50 -4.00 24.09 -6.68
C ARG A 50 -3.71 22.58 -6.73
N ARG A 51 -2.44 22.21 -6.57
CA ARG A 51 -2.02 20.79 -6.61
C ARG A 51 -2.61 20.00 -5.45
N ALA A 52 -2.58 20.53 -4.24
CA ALA A 52 -3.15 19.88 -3.06
C ALA A 52 -4.66 19.65 -3.23
N ARG A 53 -5.38 20.67 -3.75
CA ARG A 53 -6.82 20.54 -4.03
C ARG A 53 -7.10 19.45 -5.06
N MET A 54 -6.37 19.47 -6.17
CA MET A 54 -6.53 18.47 -7.24
C MET A 54 -6.34 17.05 -6.68
N LEU A 55 -5.25 16.81 -5.96
CA LEU A 55 -4.96 15.48 -5.40
C LEU A 55 -5.97 15.06 -4.33
N GLY A 56 -6.42 16.01 -3.48
CA GLY A 56 -7.47 15.73 -2.52
C GLY A 56 -8.73 15.21 -3.20
N LEU A 57 -9.17 15.89 -4.27
CA LEU A 57 -10.35 15.47 -5.03
C LEU A 57 -10.13 14.13 -5.75
N GLN A 58 -8.94 13.93 -6.33
CA GLN A 58 -8.59 12.66 -6.99
C GLN A 58 -8.57 11.47 -6.02
N THR A 59 -8.27 11.71 -4.74
CA THR A 59 -8.34 10.64 -3.72
C THR A 59 -9.75 10.49 -3.13
N GLY A 60 -10.77 11.08 -3.76
CA GLY A 60 -12.17 10.90 -3.38
C GLY A 60 -12.65 11.76 -2.21
N LEU A 61 -11.89 12.81 -1.86
CA LEU A 61 -12.36 13.78 -0.86
C LEU A 61 -13.32 14.78 -1.54
N ALA A 62 -14.36 15.21 -0.82
CA ALA A 62 -15.26 16.25 -1.33
C ALA A 62 -14.63 17.64 -1.15
N HIS A 63 -15.15 18.61 -1.89
CA HIS A 63 -14.67 20.01 -1.78
C HIS A 63 -14.74 20.54 -0.35
N GLU A 64 -15.83 20.24 0.34
CA GLU A 64 -16.03 20.65 1.74
C GLU A 64 -15.06 19.99 2.72
N ASP A 65 -14.52 18.82 2.38
CA ASP A 65 -13.57 18.14 3.24
C ASP A 65 -12.19 18.82 3.25
N LEU A 66 -11.87 19.58 2.24
CA LEU A 66 -10.56 20.23 2.12
C LEU A 66 -10.30 21.26 3.21
N GLY A 67 -11.35 21.84 3.77
CA GLY A 67 -11.24 22.77 4.89
C GLY A 67 -11.24 22.14 6.27
N LYS A 68 -11.64 20.86 6.38
CA LYS A 68 -11.78 20.16 7.66
C LYS A 68 -10.42 19.83 8.27
N PHE A 69 -10.43 19.70 9.59
CA PHE A 69 -9.26 19.26 10.36
C PHE A 69 -9.31 17.74 10.59
N PRO A 70 -8.17 17.09 10.89
CA PRO A 70 -8.13 15.63 11.04
C PRO A 70 -9.18 15.04 11.98
N HIS A 71 -9.48 15.69 13.09
CA HIS A 71 -10.49 15.20 14.05
C HIS A 71 -11.92 15.23 13.49
N GLN A 72 -12.16 15.91 12.38
CA GLN A 72 -13.46 16.00 11.70
C GLN A 72 -13.59 15.00 10.56
N LEU A 73 -12.54 14.19 10.31
CA LEU A 73 -12.48 13.23 9.21
C LEU A 73 -12.58 11.80 9.75
N SER A 74 -13.25 10.93 9.00
CA SER A 74 -13.22 9.50 9.28
C SER A 74 -11.80 8.93 9.07
N GLY A 75 -11.52 7.74 9.59
CA GLY A 75 -10.22 7.08 9.39
C GLY A 75 -9.89 6.88 7.91
N GLY A 76 -10.86 6.47 7.11
CA GLY A 76 -10.68 6.34 5.66
C GLY A 76 -10.37 7.67 4.97
N MET A 77 -11.05 8.76 5.38
CA MET A 77 -10.74 10.10 4.85
C MET A 77 -9.32 10.53 5.23
N GLN A 78 -8.89 10.25 6.47
CA GLN A 78 -7.53 10.57 6.89
C GLN A 78 -6.48 9.79 6.08
N SER A 79 -6.75 8.52 5.74
CA SER A 79 -5.87 7.71 4.88
C SER A 79 -5.76 8.31 3.47
N ARG A 80 -6.88 8.77 2.90
CA ARG A 80 -6.90 9.46 1.60
C ARG A 80 -6.09 10.75 1.62
N VAL A 81 -6.19 11.53 2.69
CA VAL A 81 -5.38 12.74 2.89
C VAL A 81 -3.88 12.38 2.93
N ALA A 82 -3.53 11.30 3.64
CA ALA A 82 -2.13 10.86 3.75
C ALA A 82 -1.58 10.41 2.39
N LEU A 83 -2.39 9.68 1.59
CA LEU A 83 -1.99 9.28 0.24
C LEU A 83 -1.82 10.51 -0.68
N ALA A 84 -2.79 11.43 -0.67
CA ALA A 84 -2.70 12.68 -1.43
C ALA A 84 -1.45 13.48 -1.05
N ARG A 85 -1.14 13.57 0.25
CA ARG A 85 0.07 14.24 0.76
C ARG A 85 1.34 13.58 0.23
N ALA A 86 1.39 12.25 0.21
CA ALA A 86 2.56 11.51 -0.28
C ALA A 86 2.76 11.71 -1.79
N LEU A 87 1.68 11.70 -2.57
CA LEU A 87 1.74 11.90 -4.04
C LEU A 87 2.04 13.35 -4.41
N ALA A 88 1.70 14.33 -3.55
CA ALA A 88 1.81 15.76 -3.87
C ALA A 88 3.22 16.19 -4.27
N ILE A 89 4.24 15.60 -3.67
CA ILE A 89 5.65 15.93 -3.95
C ILE A 89 6.20 15.24 -5.21
N MET A 90 5.36 14.51 -5.94
CA MET A 90 5.76 13.71 -7.12
C MET A 90 6.97 12.83 -6.79
N PRO A 91 6.80 11.85 -5.88
CA PRO A 91 7.91 11.02 -5.44
C PRO A 91 8.43 10.12 -6.57
N ASP A 92 9.72 9.74 -6.49
CA ASP A 92 10.30 8.69 -7.33
C ASP A 92 10.22 7.32 -6.63
N LEU A 93 9.99 7.31 -5.30
CA LEU A 93 9.72 6.10 -4.52
C LEU A 93 8.60 6.36 -3.52
N LEU A 94 7.59 5.52 -3.50
CA LEU A 94 6.47 5.59 -2.57
C LEU A 94 6.48 4.36 -1.66
N LEU A 95 6.66 4.61 -0.37
CA LEU A 95 6.64 3.57 0.67
C LEU A 95 5.26 3.58 1.32
N LEU A 96 4.53 2.48 1.22
CA LEU A 96 3.15 2.36 1.69
C LEU A 96 3.05 1.28 2.76
N ASP A 97 2.58 1.64 3.95
CA ASP A 97 2.39 0.72 5.06
C ASP A 97 0.88 0.57 5.33
N GLU A 98 0.30 -0.53 4.87
CA GLU A 98 -1.14 -0.86 4.93
C GLU A 98 -2.04 0.30 4.47
N PRO A 99 -1.81 0.85 3.27
CA PRO A 99 -2.43 2.13 2.87
C PRO A 99 -3.95 2.08 2.73
N PHE A 100 -4.52 0.91 2.46
CA PHE A 100 -5.94 0.78 2.12
C PHE A 100 -6.75 -0.01 3.17
N SER A 101 -6.13 -0.38 4.31
CA SER A 101 -6.76 -1.22 5.33
C SER A 101 -8.03 -0.62 5.96
N ALA A 102 -8.13 0.71 6.01
CA ALA A 102 -9.26 1.44 6.61
C ALA A 102 -10.36 1.82 5.59
N LEU A 103 -10.31 1.27 4.36
CA LEU A 103 -11.18 1.69 3.27
C LEU A 103 -12.17 0.59 2.87
N ASP A 104 -13.36 1.00 2.46
CA ASP A 104 -14.34 0.08 1.86
C ASP A 104 -13.94 -0.35 0.44
N ILE A 105 -14.58 -1.41 -0.05
CA ILE A 105 -14.23 -2.06 -1.32
C ILE A 105 -14.31 -1.11 -2.53
N GLY A 106 -15.38 -0.31 -2.59
CA GLY A 106 -15.56 0.63 -3.72
C GLY A 106 -14.45 1.66 -3.77
N LEU A 107 -14.14 2.24 -2.63
CA LEU A 107 -13.10 3.26 -2.52
C LEU A 107 -11.70 2.67 -2.76
N LYS A 108 -11.45 1.43 -2.31
CA LYS A 108 -10.19 0.74 -2.63
C LYS A 108 -9.97 0.70 -4.15
N ALA A 109 -11.02 0.30 -4.91
CA ALA A 109 -10.92 0.20 -6.37
C ALA A 109 -10.55 1.54 -7.02
N GLU A 110 -11.16 2.65 -6.56
CA GLU A 110 -10.84 4.00 -7.07
C GLU A 110 -9.38 4.38 -6.79
N LEU A 111 -8.90 4.10 -5.58
CA LEU A 111 -7.52 4.46 -5.20
C LEU A 111 -6.49 3.54 -5.85
N TYR A 112 -6.82 2.27 -6.10
CA TYR A 112 -5.96 1.38 -6.90
C TYR A 112 -5.80 1.95 -8.32
N ALA A 113 -6.90 2.37 -8.95
CA ALA A 113 -6.85 2.97 -10.28
C ALA A 113 -5.99 4.25 -10.28
N LEU A 114 -6.14 5.10 -9.26
CA LEU A 114 -5.33 6.31 -9.10
C LEU A 114 -3.84 5.97 -8.98
N LEU A 115 -3.50 5.00 -8.11
CA LEU A 115 -2.11 4.60 -7.90
C LEU A 115 -1.50 4.01 -9.18
N LEU A 116 -2.24 3.12 -9.86
CA LEU A 116 -1.80 2.52 -11.12
C LEU A 116 -1.63 3.57 -12.22
N HIS A 117 -2.51 4.57 -12.26
CA HIS A 117 -2.36 5.70 -13.18
C HIS A 117 -1.03 6.45 -12.94
N HIS A 118 -0.72 6.76 -11.68
CA HIS A 118 0.55 7.42 -11.32
C HIS A 118 1.76 6.54 -11.68
N LEU A 119 1.68 5.22 -11.44
CA LEU A 119 2.75 4.29 -11.80
C LEU A 119 3.03 4.28 -13.30
N ASN A 120 1.98 4.37 -14.12
CA ASN A 120 2.12 4.33 -15.58
C ASN A 120 2.53 5.67 -16.19
N THR A 121 2.21 6.79 -15.55
CA THR A 121 2.48 8.13 -16.11
C THR A 121 3.75 8.77 -15.55
N CYS A 122 4.21 8.28 -14.40
CA CYS A 122 5.40 8.82 -13.73
C CYS A 122 6.41 7.70 -13.51
N SER A 123 7.69 8.07 -13.45
CA SER A 123 8.75 7.12 -13.09
C SER A 123 8.71 6.91 -11.57
N LEU A 124 7.76 6.13 -11.10
CA LEU A 124 7.47 5.92 -9.68
C LEU A 124 7.70 4.46 -9.29
N GLY A 125 8.61 4.21 -8.36
CA GLY A 125 8.71 2.90 -7.70
C GLY A 125 7.78 2.85 -6.49
N VAL A 126 7.19 1.69 -6.23
CA VAL A 126 6.34 1.51 -5.03
C VAL A 126 6.81 0.29 -4.25
N LEU A 127 7.00 0.47 -2.95
CA LEU A 127 7.16 -0.63 -2.00
C LEU A 127 6.01 -0.58 -1.02
N MET A 128 5.15 -1.60 -1.06
CA MET A 128 3.94 -1.66 -0.24
C MET A 128 4.00 -2.83 0.73
N ILE A 129 3.61 -2.57 1.96
CA ILE A 129 3.36 -3.61 2.97
C ILE A 129 1.85 -3.75 3.09
N THR A 130 1.35 -4.97 2.95
CA THR A 130 -0.08 -5.27 3.13
C THR A 130 -0.25 -6.71 3.64
N HIS A 131 -1.32 -6.94 4.37
CA HIS A 131 -1.75 -8.29 4.76
C HIS A 131 -2.86 -8.82 3.83
N ASP A 132 -3.25 -8.05 2.81
CA ASP A 132 -4.29 -8.41 1.84
C ASP A 132 -3.61 -8.97 0.57
N LEU A 133 -3.70 -10.29 0.40
CA LEU A 133 -3.07 -10.98 -0.73
C LEU A 133 -3.65 -10.54 -2.08
N MET A 134 -4.96 -10.27 -2.13
CA MET A 134 -5.62 -9.81 -3.35
C MET A 134 -5.11 -8.42 -3.76
N GLU A 135 -4.92 -7.56 -2.77
CA GLU A 135 -4.33 -6.23 -2.97
C GLU A 135 -2.90 -6.34 -3.52
N ALA A 136 -2.08 -7.21 -2.91
CA ALA A 136 -0.71 -7.46 -3.38
C ALA A 136 -0.71 -7.96 -4.84
N ILE A 137 -1.59 -8.93 -5.18
CA ILE A 137 -1.69 -9.48 -6.53
C ILE A 137 -2.15 -8.40 -7.53
N ARG A 138 -3.09 -7.57 -7.12
CA ARG A 138 -3.64 -6.54 -8.00
C ARG A 138 -2.63 -5.47 -8.37
N LEU A 139 -1.77 -5.07 -7.42
CA LEU A 139 -0.98 -3.84 -7.55
C LEU A 139 0.52 -4.06 -7.82
N SER A 140 1.10 -5.23 -7.45
CA SER A 140 2.56 -5.35 -7.46
C SER A 140 3.10 -6.30 -8.54
N ASP A 141 4.25 -5.98 -9.11
CA ASP A 141 4.95 -6.86 -10.08
C ASP A 141 5.67 -8.01 -9.37
N THR A 142 6.02 -7.80 -8.11
CA THR A 142 6.70 -8.82 -7.29
C THR A 142 6.12 -8.81 -5.88
N ILE A 143 5.76 -9.98 -5.38
CA ILE A 143 5.28 -10.18 -4.01
C ILE A 143 6.38 -10.90 -3.23
N LEU A 144 6.76 -10.30 -2.09
CA LEU A 144 7.70 -10.90 -1.14
C LEU A 144 6.90 -11.37 0.08
N VAL A 145 6.87 -12.66 0.33
CA VAL A 145 6.16 -13.23 1.49
C VAL A 145 7.11 -13.24 2.67
N MET A 146 6.67 -12.65 3.78
CA MET A 146 7.46 -12.58 5.01
C MET A 146 6.89 -13.53 6.07
N ALA A 147 7.75 -14.34 6.65
CA ALA A 147 7.42 -15.14 7.84
C ALA A 147 7.76 -14.35 9.10
N PRO A 148 6.98 -14.56 10.19
CA PRO A 148 7.27 -13.94 11.49
C PRO A 148 8.34 -14.74 12.27
N SER A 149 8.96 -14.08 13.24
CA SER A 149 9.70 -14.69 14.35
C SER A 149 10.84 -15.66 13.98
N PRO A 150 11.96 -15.22 13.41
CA PRO A 150 12.29 -13.83 13.07
C PRO A 150 11.72 -13.44 11.72
N GLY A 151 11.50 -12.16 11.54
CA GLY A 151 11.02 -11.63 10.27
C GLY A 151 12.03 -11.92 9.16
N ARG A 152 11.62 -12.69 8.14
CA ARG A 152 12.47 -13.02 7.00
C ARG A 152 11.61 -13.25 5.75
N ILE A 153 12.17 -12.97 4.58
CA ILE A 153 11.53 -13.29 3.31
C ILE A 153 11.66 -14.80 3.10
N VAL A 154 10.52 -15.47 2.89
CA VAL A 154 10.46 -16.94 2.71
C VAL A 154 10.09 -17.34 1.29
N HIS A 155 9.45 -16.44 0.54
CA HIS A 155 9.09 -16.72 -0.85
C HIS A 155 9.02 -15.42 -1.63
N ARG A 156 9.24 -15.53 -2.95
CA ARG A 156 9.13 -14.42 -3.90
C ARG A 156 8.33 -14.88 -5.10
N PHE A 157 7.25 -14.18 -5.40
CA PHE A 157 6.42 -14.42 -6.58
C PHE A 157 6.56 -13.23 -7.53
N ARG A 158 6.76 -13.51 -8.79
CA ARG A 158 6.70 -12.50 -9.85
C ARG A 158 5.40 -12.69 -10.62
N ILE A 159 4.73 -11.58 -10.93
CA ILE A 159 3.49 -11.56 -11.70
C ILE A 159 3.80 -10.89 -13.04
N ASP A 160 3.82 -11.67 -14.12
CA ASP A 160 4.24 -11.15 -15.43
C ASP A 160 3.14 -10.36 -16.14
N LEU A 161 1.85 -10.62 -15.80
CA LEU A 161 0.74 -9.83 -16.37
C LEU A 161 0.79 -8.40 -15.81
N PRO A 162 0.83 -7.35 -16.65
CA PRO A 162 0.83 -5.97 -16.16
C PRO A 162 -0.39 -5.66 -15.27
N ALA A 163 -0.18 -4.89 -14.18
CA ALA A 163 -1.22 -4.61 -13.20
C ALA A 163 -2.51 -4.03 -13.81
N MET A 164 -2.39 -3.18 -14.82
CA MET A 164 -3.54 -2.59 -15.53
C MET A 164 -4.40 -3.61 -16.29
N GLN A 165 -3.88 -4.80 -16.55
CA GLN A 165 -4.59 -5.85 -17.29
C GLN A 165 -5.19 -6.93 -16.37
N ARG A 166 -5.00 -6.78 -15.03
CA ARG A 166 -5.46 -7.76 -14.05
C ARG A 166 -6.91 -7.47 -13.66
N ASP A 167 -7.82 -8.25 -14.21
CA ASP A 167 -9.23 -8.21 -13.82
C ASP A 167 -9.47 -9.00 -12.51
N ASP A 168 -10.68 -8.95 -12.00
CA ASP A 168 -11.04 -9.65 -10.77
C ASP A 168 -10.88 -11.17 -10.91
N ALA A 169 -11.21 -11.73 -12.08
CA ALA A 169 -11.07 -13.18 -12.33
C ALA A 169 -9.60 -13.62 -12.19
N PHE A 170 -8.67 -12.85 -12.77
CA PHE A 170 -7.24 -13.10 -12.62
C PHE A 170 -6.81 -13.04 -11.16
N VAL A 171 -7.25 -11.99 -10.43
CA VAL A 171 -6.87 -11.80 -9.03
C VAL A 171 -7.37 -12.96 -8.16
N TYR A 172 -8.63 -13.40 -8.33
CA TYR A 172 -9.19 -14.53 -7.59
C TYR A 172 -8.45 -15.83 -7.90
N LYS A 173 -8.19 -16.10 -9.18
CA LYS A 173 -7.46 -17.31 -9.61
C LYS A 173 -6.06 -17.34 -8.99
N MET A 174 -5.30 -16.26 -9.15
CA MET A 174 -3.94 -16.15 -8.61
C MET A 174 -3.93 -16.26 -7.07
N THR A 175 -4.93 -15.68 -6.39
CA THR A 175 -5.08 -15.80 -4.93
C THR A 175 -5.24 -17.28 -4.53
N ALA A 176 -6.13 -17.98 -5.23
CA ALA A 176 -6.36 -19.41 -4.96
C ALA A 176 -5.08 -20.23 -5.18
N GLU A 177 -4.33 -19.94 -6.24
CA GLU A 177 -3.06 -20.61 -6.55
C GLU A 177 -2.00 -20.33 -5.46
N LEU A 178 -1.81 -19.07 -5.08
CA LEU A 178 -0.83 -18.69 -4.06
C LEU A 178 -1.18 -19.27 -2.68
N LEU A 179 -2.46 -19.42 -2.37
CA LEU A 179 -2.92 -20.03 -1.12
C LEU A 179 -2.68 -21.56 -1.08
N GLN A 180 -2.26 -22.20 -2.19
CA GLN A 180 -1.78 -23.59 -2.14
C GLN A 180 -0.31 -23.68 -1.73
N ASP A 181 0.45 -22.60 -1.83
CA ASP A 181 1.86 -22.57 -1.43
C ASP A 181 1.99 -22.66 0.09
N SER A 182 2.81 -23.60 0.57
CA SER A 182 2.97 -23.86 2.00
C SER A 182 3.60 -22.67 2.75
N ALA A 183 4.51 -21.92 2.12
CA ALA A 183 5.13 -20.75 2.72
C ALA A 183 4.11 -19.61 2.90
N VAL A 184 3.24 -19.41 1.89
CA VAL A 184 2.13 -18.44 1.96
C VAL A 184 1.19 -18.82 3.10
N ARG A 185 0.72 -20.10 3.13
CA ARG A 185 -0.20 -20.57 4.15
C ARG A 185 0.37 -20.37 5.56
N THR A 186 1.63 -20.75 5.76
CA THR A 186 2.31 -20.59 7.05
C THR A 186 2.38 -19.11 7.45
N SER A 187 2.70 -18.23 6.51
CA SER A 187 2.81 -16.77 6.77
C SER A 187 1.47 -16.14 7.14
N PHE A 188 0.38 -16.64 6.54
CA PHE A 188 -0.98 -16.22 6.87
C PHE A 188 -1.62 -17.01 8.01
N ARG A 189 -0.86 -17.91 8.68
CA ARG A 189 -1.33 -18.77 9.78
C ARG A 189 -2.54 -19.63 9.40
N LEU A 190 -2.61 -20.05 8.14
CA LEU A 190 -3.68 -20.91 7.64
C LEU A 190 -3.36 -22.38 7.99
N ALA A 191 -4.40 -23.16 8.24
CA ALA A 191 -4.25 -24.60 8.51
C ALA A 191 -3.57 -25.31 7.32
N PRO A 192 -2.77 -26.36 7.56
CA PRO A 192 -2.17 -27.15 6.48
C PRO A 192 -3.26 -27.72 5.54
N ILE A 193 -2.90 -27.96 4.29
CA ILE A 193 -3.81 -28.61 3.35
C ILE A 193 -4.05 -30.06 3.82
N LYS A 194 -5.27 -30.54 3.70
CA LYS A 194 -5.66 -31.89 4.20
C LYS A 194 -4.75 -33.03 3.71
N SER A 195 -4.19 -32.91 2.50
CA SER A 195 -3.24 -33.90 1.98
C SER A 195 -1.93 -33.97 2.78
N GLU A 196 -1.48 -32.84 3.39
CA GLU A 196 -0.30 -32.84 4.24
C GLU A 196 -0.57 -33.43 5.63
N LEU A 197 -1.84 -33.42 6.07
CA LEU A 197 -2.25 -34.02 7.35
C LEU A 197 -2.25 -35.54 7.29
N LEU A 198 -2.60 -36.13 6.13
CA LEU A 198 -2.64 -37.56 5.94
C LEU A 198 -1.24 -38.19 5.96
N THR A 199 -0.21 -37.48 5.53
CA THR A 199 1.18 -37.96 5.52
C THR A 199 1.82 -37.94 6.92
N ARG A 200 1.26 -37.15 7.85
CA ARG A 200 1.78 -37.06 9.23
C ARG A 200 1.13 -38.06 10.21
N GLN A 201 0.08 -38.80 9.78
CA GLN A 201 -0.66 -39.71 10.62
C GLN A 201 -0.23 -41.18 10.48
N GLU A 202 0.79 -41.50 9.69
CA GLU A 202 1.42 -42.82 9.70
C GLU A 202 2.40 -42.94 10.88
N LEU A 203 1.87 -42.84 12.12
CA LEU A 203 2.56 -43.36 13.29
C LEU A 203 2.11 -44.82 13.46
N PRO A 204 3.02 -45.81 13.53
CA PRO A 204 2.64 -47.21 13.72
C PRO A 204 1.97 -47.38 15.07
N CYS A 205 0.78 -48.03 15.05
CA CYS A 205 0.19 -48.60 16.25
C CYS A 205 1.06 -49.75 16.64
N UNK A 206 1.59 -49.52 17.55
CA UNK A 206 2.31 -50.62 18.02
C UNK A 206 1.76 -51.07 19.15
#